data_32f659b1037e8bb78029348b4bfb1ec2
#
_entry.id   32f659b1037e8bb78029348b4bfb1ec2
#
_cell.length_a   1.000
_cell.length_b   1.000
_cell.length_c   1.000
_cell.angle_alpha   90.00
_cell.angle_beta   90.00
_cell.angle_gamma   90.00
#
_symmetry.space_group_name_H-M   'P 1'
#
loop_
_entity.id
_entity.type
_entity.pdbx_description
1 polymer ?
#
loop_
_entity_poly.entity_id
_entity_poly.type
_entity_poly.pdbx_seq_one_letter_code
_entity_poly.pdbx_strand_id
1 'polypeptide(L)'
;MKAAVARKPLIRVAVVESDPLRFVGFRALFDTEPDLELVSASLADLSQLQSIDLVLLGNRGGQNLYDIMASMKAIRPDLRIIVTGSGMDDESVLKAIAAGAKGYVDEAASPAEFIQALRIVNQGSVWAPRRVLSTFIERVSSSPGRIFPAGRITFTDREKEVLEMLVAGRSNKEIGSALGIEERTVKAHVAKLMRKVGVQNRIALSVHAITHSLVTAK
;
A
#
# COMPACT_ATOMS: atom_id res chain seq x y z
N MET A 1 -9.28 -19.42 -34.30
CA MET A 1 -9.76 -19.05 -32.94
C MET A 1 -8.74 -18.07 -32.34
N LYS A 2 -9.08 -16.76 -32.28
CA LYS A 2 -8.22 -15.77 -31.59
C LYS A 2 -8.41 -15.97 -30.09
N ALA A 3 -7.33 -16.30 -29.39
CA ALA A 3 -7.32 -16.35 -27.94
C ALA A 3 -7.77 -14.98 -27.40
N ALA A 4 -8.82 -14.96 -26.61
CA ALA A 4 -9.27 -13.77 -25.90
C ALA A 4 -8.15 -13.37 -24.92
N VAL A 5 -7.43 -12.30 -25.24
CA VAL A 5 -6.48 -11.70 -24.31
C VAL A 5 -7.29 -11.25 -23.10
N ALA A 6 -7.11 -11.94 -21.97
CA ALA A 6 -7.75 -11.57 -20.72
C ALA A 6 -7.34 -10.10 -20.42
N ARG A 7 -8.29 -9.18 -20.53
CA ARG A 7 -8.05 -7.77 -20.16
C ARG A 7 -7.63 -7.72 -18.71
N LYS A 8 -6.44 -7.19 -18.44
CA LYS A 8 -6.03 -6.87 -17.06
C LYS A 8 -7.11 -5.99 -16.43
N PRO A 9 -7.45 -6.22 -15.15
CA PRO A 9 -8.40 -5.35 -14.46
C PRO A 9 -7.87 -3.92 -14.45
N LEU A 10 -8.72 -2.97 -14.78
CA LEU A 10 -8.42 -1.54 -14.79
C LEU A 10 -8.12 -1.07 -13.35
N ILE A 11 -7.00 -0.41 -13.15
CA ILE A 11 -6.58 0.18 -11.88
C ILE A 11 -6.93 1.68 -11.92
N ARG A 12 -7.82 2.12 -11.06
CA ARG A 12 -8.26 3.52 -10.97
C ARG A 12 -7.45 4.26 -9.92
N VAL A 13 -6.69 5.25 -10.36
CA VAL A 13 -5.78 6.03 -9.53
C VAL A 13 -6.28 7.46 -9.40
N ALA A 14 -6.70 7.85 -8.21
CA ALA A 14 -7.00 9.24 -7.92
C ALA A 14 -5.70 10.02 -7.71
N VAL A 15 -5.51 11.09 -8.47
CA VAL A 15 -4.33 11.95 -8.37
C VAL A 15 -4.70 13.23 -7.63
N VAL A 16 -4.13 13.39 -6.43
CA VAL A 16 -4.24 14.60 -5.61
C VAL A 16 -2.94 15.37 -5.74
N GLU A 17 -2.92 16.26 -6.71
CA GLU A 17 -1.75 17.05 -7.08
C GLU A 17 -2.18 18.50 -7.36
N SER A 18 -1.45 19.44 -6.79
CA SER A 18 -1.71 20.88 -6.97
C SER A 18 -0.87 21.51 -8.09
N ASP A 19 0.14 20.78 -8.62
CA ASP A 19 0.96 21.24 -9.73
C ASP A 19 0.34 20.86 -11.09
N PRO A 20 -0.09 21.82 -11.91
CA PRO A 20 -0.66 21.53 -13.20
C PRO A 20 0.30 20.82 -14.16
N LEU A 21 1.60 21.14 -14.11
CA LEU A 21 2.59 20.49 -14.99
C LEU A 21 2.81 19.03 -14.61
N ARG A 22 2.87 18.74 -13.32
CA ARG A 22 2.97 17.36 -12.82
C ARG A 22 1.73 16.55 -13.18
N PHE A 23 0.55 17.16 -13.02
CA PHE A 23 -0.69 16.52 -13.41
C PHE A 23 -0.72 16.14 -14.90
N VAL A 24 -0.27 17.05 -15.78
CA VAL A 24 -0.12 16.77 -17.20
C VAL A 24 0.87 15.65 -17.47
N GLY A 25 2.01 15.64 -16.73
CA GLY A 25 2.99 14.56 -16.82
C GLY A 25 2.42 13.20 -16.43
N PHE A 26 1.69 13.12 -15.33
CA PHE A 26 0.99 11.88 -14.92
C PHE A 26 -0.02 11.45 -15.97
N ARG A 27 -0.81 12.37 -16.50
CA ARG A 27 -1.79 12.06 -17.56
C ARG A 27 -1.12 11.43 -18.78
N ALA A 28 -0.03 12.01 -19.25
CA ALA A 28 0.72 11.46 -20.37
C ALA A 28 1.26 10.05 -20.11
N LEU A 29 1.70 9.76 -18.88
CA LEU A 29 2.13 8.41 -18.48
C LEU A 29 0.96 7.40 -18.49
N PHE A 30 -0.18 7.80 -17.95
CA PHE A 30 -1.34 6.91 -17.87
C PHE A 30 -1.94 6.62 -19.26
N ASP A 31 -1.90 7.57 -20.18
CA ASP A 31 -2.39 7.41 -21.55
C ASP A 31 -1.63 6.30 -22.31
N THR A 32 -0.41 5.94 -21.89
CA THR A 32 0.39 4.84 -22.47
C THR A 32 0.07 3.48 -21.89
N GLU A 33 -0.70 3.40 -20.79
CA GLU A 33 -0.93 2.19 -20.01
C GLU A 33 -2.41 1.81 -19.98
N PRO A 34 -2.85 0.84 -20.81
CA PRO A 34 -4.27 0.52 -20.99
C PRO A 34 -4.94 -0.12 -19.76
N ASP A 35 -4.17 -0.51 -18.75
CA ASP A 35 -4.65 -1.06 -17.49
C ASP A 35 -4.70 -0.02 -16.35
N LEU A 36 -4.41 1.26 -16.65
CA LEU A 36 -4.44 2.36 -15.68
C LEU A 36 -5.44 3.44 -16.10
N GLU A 37 -6.21 3.94 -15.15
CA GLU A 37 -7.11 5.09 -15.34
C GLU A 37 -6.74 6.18 -14.33
N LEU A 38 -6.42 7.37 -14.84
CA LEU A 38 -6.20 8.55 -14.01
C LEU A 38 -7.51 9.27 -13.73
N VAL A 39 -7.80 9.47 -12.44
CA VAL A 39 -8.95 10.27 -11.99
C VAL A 39 -8.40 11.50 -11.26
N SER A 40 -8.70 12.70 -11.78
CA SER A 40 -8.37 13.93 -11.06
C SER A 40 -9.26 14.06 -9.82
N ALA A 41 -8.68 14.31 -8.66
CA ALA A 41 -9.42 14.42 -7.42
C ALA A 41 -8.83 15.49 -6.51
N SER A 42 -9.71 16.20 -5.81
CA SER A 42 -9.33 16.98 -4.62
C SER A 42 -9.49 16.15 -3.35
N LEU A 43 -8.97 16.63 -2.24
CA LEU A 43 -9.16 15.99 -0.93
C LEU A 43 -10.65 15.88 -0.55
N ALA A 44 -11.47 16.85 -0.96
CA ALA A 44 -12.90 16.85 -0.69
C ALA A 44 -13.65 15.77 -1.49
N ASP A 45 -13.17 15.45 -2.69
CA ASP A 45 -13.83 14.50 -3.60
C ASP A 45 -13.58 13.03 -3.20
N LEU A 46 -12.52 12.74 -2.44
CA LEU A 46 -12.12 11.37 -2.11
C LEU A 46 -13.20 10.57 -1.38
N SER A 47 -14.05 11.22 -0.60
CA SER A 47 -15.19 10.57 0.07
C SER A 47 -16.27 10.09 -0.91
N GLN A 48 -16.35 10.70 -2.08
CA GLN A 48 -17.37 10.44 -3.11
C GLN A 48 -16.89 9.45 -4.19
N LEU A 49 -15.58 9.20 -4.27
CA LEU A 49 -14.98 8.31 -5.27
C LEU A 49 -15.06 6.85 -4.84
N GLN A 50 -16.18 6.21 -5.10
CA GLN A 50 -16.47 4.83 -4.63
C GLN A 50 -15.58 3.74 -5.23
N SER A 51 -14.99 3.95 -6.39
CA SER A 51 -14.27 2.91 -7.16
C SER A 51 -12.79 3.25 -7.41
N ILE A 52 -12.13 3.89 -6.44
CA ILE A 52 -10.69 4.18 -6.51
C ILE A 52 -9.90 3.05 -5.86
N ASP A 53 -8.88 2.54 -6.55
CA ASP A 53 -7.96 1.51 -6.05
C ASP A 53 -6.77 2.10 -5.31
N LEU A 54 -6.25 3.24 -5.81
CA LEU A 54 -5.06 3.92 -5.30
C LEU A 54 -5.28 5.43 -5.24
N VAL A 55 -4.59 6.08 -4.32
CA VAL A 55 -4.40 7.55 -4.34
C VAL A 55 -2.92 7.86 -4.51
N LEU A 56 -2.63 8.68 -5.49
CA LEU A 56 -1.33 9.31 -5.68
C LEU A 56 -1.37 10.69 -5.02
N LEU A 57 -0.59 10.87 -3.97
CA LEU A 57 -0.55 12.10 -3.17
C LEU A 57 0.77 12.83 -3.38
N GLY A 58 0.72 14.00 -4.00
CA GLY A 58 1.88 14.87 -4.18
C GLY A 58 2.32 15.48 -2.85
N ASN A 59 3.60 15.32 -2.48
CA ASN A 59 4.20 16.00 -1.34
C ASN A 59 4.91 17.27 -1.81
N ARG A 60 4.47 18.41 -1.39
CA ARG A 60 5.04 19.72 -1.74
C ARG A 60 5.68 20.48 -0.57
N GLY A 61 6.24 19.78 0.40
CA GLY A 61 7.15 20.39 1.40
C GLY A 61 6.57 21.49 2.29
N GLY A 62 5.28 21.75 2.26
CA GLY A 62 4.64 22.83 3.04
C GLY A 62 3.28 22.46 3.60
N GLN A 63 2.70 21.37 3.13
CA GLN A 63 1.44 20.85 3.68
C GLN A 63 1.75 19.74 4.68
N ASN A 64 0.89 19.62 5.68
CA ASN A 64 1.02 18.55 6.66
C ASN A 64 0.59 17.20 6.01
N LEU A 65 1.52 16.60 5.26
CA LEU A 65 1.35 15.35 4.55
C LEU A 65 0.68 14.27 5.42
N TYR A 66 1.12 14.19 6.68
CA TYR A 66 0.65 13.17 7.62
C TYR A 66 -0.81 13.40 8.05
N ASP A 67 -1.22 14.65 8.23
CA ASP A 67 -2.61 15.00 8.60
C ASP A 67 -3.54 14.74 7.41
N ILE A 68 -3.09 15.03 6.19
CA ILE A 68 -3.82 14.70 4.97
C ILE A 68 -4.01 13.19 4.87
N MET A 69 -2.95 12.42 5.05
CA MET A 69 -3.01 10.96 5.03
C MET A 69 -3.94 10.41 6.14
N ALA A 70 -3.85 10.97 7.35
CA ALA A 70 -4.71 10.58 8.47
C ALA A 70 -6.18 10.86 8.15
N SER A 71 -6.49 12.02 7.58
CA SER A 71 -7.85 12.39 7.15
C SER A 71 -8.39 11.46 6.07
N MET A 72 -7.56 11.14 5.07
CA MET A 72 -7.92 10.17 4.03
C MET A 72 -8.21 8.79 4.62
N LYS A 73 -7.37 8.33 5.55
CA LYS A 73 -7.52 7.03 6.22
C LYS A 73 -8.72 6.98 7.17
N ALA A 74 -9.10 8.10 7.79
CA ALA A 74 -10.31 8.19 8.59
C ALA A 74 -11.57 8.01 7.73
N ILE A 75 -11.58 8.55 6.51
CA ILE A 75 -12.70 8.42 5.55
C ILE A 75 -12.71 7.01 4.93
N ARG A 76 -11.54 6.52 4.48
CA ARG A 76 -11.38 5.22 3.82
C ARG A 76 -10.15 4.48 4.37
N PRO A 77 -10.32 3.64 5.41
CA PRO A 77 -9.20 2.94 6.07
C PRO A 77 -8.43 1.98 5.14
N ASP A 78 -9.10 1.42 4.13
CA ASP A 78 -8.54 0.50 3.14
C ASP A 78 -7.80 1.21 1.99
N LEU A 79 -7.90 2.54 1.91
CA LEU A 79 -7.33 3.32 0.83
C LEU A 79 -5.80 3.14 0.74
N ARG A 80 -5.30 2.82 -0.45
CA ARG A 80 -3.87 2.69 -0.70
C ARG A 80 -3.34 4.04 -1.16
N ILE A 81 -2.39 4.59 -0.40
CA ILE A 81 -1.79 5.89 -0.68
C ILE A 81 -0.34 5.67 -1.12
N ILE A 82 0.02 6.23 -2.28
CA ILE A 82 1.40 6.38 -2.73
C ILE A 82 1.73 7.87 -2.62
N VAL A 83 2.81 8.17 -1.93
CA VAL A 83 3.33 9.54 -1.82
C VAL A 83 4.34 9.76 -2.94
N THR A 84 4.25 10.91 -3.61
CA THR A 84 5.28 11.35 -4.57
C THR A 84 5.86 12.67 -4.13
N GLY A 85 7.15 12.84 -4.30
CA GLY A 85 7.81 14.09 -3.94
C GLY A 85 9.26 14.10 -4.37
N SER A 86 9.87 15.28 -4.41
CA SER A 86 11.29 15.46 -4.71
C SER A 86 12.09 15.46 -3.42
N GLY A 87 13.15 14.64 -3.39
CA GLY A 87 14.18 14.73 -2.35
C GLY A 87 13.71 14.47 -0.92
N MET A 88 12.67 13.67 -0.71
CA MET A 88 12.32 13.23 0.64
C MET A 88 13.45 12.39 1.21
N ASP A 89 13.93 12.77 2.40
CA ASP A 89 14.91 11.96 3.11
C ASP A 89 14.30 10.65 3.62
N ASP A 90 15.17 9.68 3.92
CA ASP A 90 14.75 8.35 4.36
C ASP A 90 13.87 8.39 5.62
N GLU A 91 14.11 9.33 6.53
CA GLU A 91 13.32 9.48 7.75
C GLU A 91 11.89 9.96 7.45
N SER A 92 11.73 10.88 6.52
CA SER A 92 10.43 11.38 6.07
C SER A 92 9.65 10.30 5.31
N VAL A 93 10.33 9.53 4.45
CA VAL A 93 9.72 8.38 3.77
C VAL A 93 9.31 7.31 4.79
N LEU A 94 10.16 7.02 5.77
CA LEU A 94 9.88 6.08 6.85
C LEU A 94 8.65 6.51 7.66
N LYS A 95 8.53 7.79 8.01
CA LYS A 95 7.36 8.34 8.69
C LYS A 95 6.09 8.20 7.84
N ALA A 96 6.17 8.44 6.54
CA ALA A 96 5.02 8.26 5.64
C ALA A 96 4.56 6.79 5.59
N ILE A 97 5.49 5.84 5.48
CA ILE A 97 5.17 4.40 5.53
C ILE A 97 4.58 4.02 6.90
N ALA A 98 5.14 4.50 8.00
CA ALA A 98 4.62 4.27 9.34
C ALA A 98 3.22 4.86 9.53
N ALA A 99 2.92 6.02 8.93
CA ALA A 99 1.60 6.64 8.91
C ALA A 99 0.61 5.95 7.96
N GLY A 100 1.02 4.88 7.28
CA GLY A 100 0.13 4.04 6.47
C GLY A 100 0.20 4.26 4.96
N ALA A 101 1.19 5.02 4.44
CA ALA A 101 1.48 5.01 3.01
C ALA A 101 1.83 3.58 2.55
N LYS A 102 1.40 3.23 1.37
CA LYS A 102 1.73 1.96 0.72
C LYS A 102 2.90 2.10 -0.25
N GLY A 103 3.30 3.30 -0.55
CA GLY A 103 4.47 3.55 -1.39
C GLY A 103 4.98 4.97 -1.30
N TYR A 104 6.25 5.11 -1.68
CA TYR A 104 6.88 6.36 -2.01
C TYR A 104 7.57 6.22 -3.36
N VAL A 105 7.38 7.20 -4.22
CA VAL A 105 8.06 7.31 -5.52
C VAL A 105 8.67 8.69 -5.63
N ASP A 106 9.98 8.74 -5.84
CA ASP A 106 10.68 10.00 -6.09
C ASP A 106 10.30 10.58 -7.46
N GLU A 107 10.29 11.88 -7.59
CA GLU A 107 10.01 12.56 -8.86
C GLU A 107 11.06 12.27 -9.93
N ALA A 108 12.28 11.92 -9.53
CA ALA A 108 13.35 11.52 -10.43
C ALA A 108 13.22 10.06 -10.90
N ALA A 109 12.22 9.30 -10.40
CA ALA A 109 11.99 7.94 -10.83
C ALA A 109 11.64 7.87 -12.33
N SER A 110 12.11 6.83 -12.99
CA SER A 110 11.76 6.60 -14.39
C SER A 110 10.26 6.31 -14.55
N PRO A 111 9.66 6.61 -15.73
CA PRO A 111 8.28 6.23 -16.03
C PRO A 111 7.96 4.77 -15.73
N ALA A 112 8.87 3.86 -16.06
CA ALA A 112 8.70 2.42 -15.84
C ALA A 112 8.63 2.07 -14.35
N GLU A 113 9.50 2.66 -13.50
CA GLU A 113 9.49 2.48 -12.05
C GLU A 113 8.21 3.03 -11.44
N PHE A 114 7.75 4.20 -11.91
CA PHE A 114 6.50 4.82 -11.44
C PHE A 114 5.29 3.90 -11.70
N ILE A 115 5.15 3.41 -12.93
CA ILE A 115 4.07 2.49 -13.32
C ILE A 115 4.17 1.16 -12.54
N GLN A 116 5.40 0.64 -12.36
CA GLN A 116 5.62 -0.56 -11.58
C GLN A 116 5.19 -0.37 -10.12
N ALA A 117 5.49 0.78 -9.51
CA ALA A 117 5.07 1.11 -8.15
C ALA A 117 3.54 1.06 -8.00
N LEU A 118 2.79 1.66 -8.93
CA LEU A 118 1.33 1.62 -8.94
C LEU A 118 0.80 0.17 -8.95
N ARG A 119 1.34 -0.66 -9.84
CA ARG A 119 0.92 -2.07 -9.96
C ARG A 119 1.24 -2.89 -8.73
N ILE A 120 2.43 -2.73 -8.15
CA ILE A 120 2.87 -3.45 -6.94
C ILE A 120 2.03 -3.04 -5.74
N VAL A 121 1.77 -1.75 -5.56
CA VAL A 121 0.93 -1.28 -4.47
C VAL A 121 -0.52 -1.72 -4.66
N ASN A 122 -1.02 -1.76 -5.90
CA ASN A 122 -2.35 -2.30 -6.18
C ASN A 122 -2.48 -3.79 -5.83
N GLN A 123 -1.41 -4.56 -5.92
CA GLN A 123 -1.36 -5.96 -5.49
C GLN A 123 -1.29 -6.13 -3.96
N GLY A 124 -1.21 -5.02 -3.20
CA GLY A 124 -1.18 -5.02 -1.74
C GLY A 124 0.21 -5.08 -1.14
N SER A 125 1.26 -4.98 -1.96
CA SER A 125 2.65 -4.86 -1.50
C SER A 125 3.01 -3.40 -1.18
N VAL A 126 4.21 -3.18 -0.63
CA VAL A 126 4.73 -1.83 -0.35
C VAL A 126 5.85 -1.51 -1.33
N TRP A 127 5.88 -0.29 -1.83
CA TRP A 127 6.93 0.22 -2.69
C TRP A 127 7.69 1.36 -1.99
N ALA A 128 8.95 1.11 -1.61
CA ALA A 128 9.83 2.12 -1.02
C ALA A 128 11.30 1.72 -1.21
N PRO A 129 12.24 2.65 -1.06
CA PRO A 129 13.66 2.33 -1.11
C PRO A 129 14.02 1.22 -0.11
N ARG A 130 14.85 0.27 -0.53
CA ARG A 130 15.24 -0.89 0.32
C ARG A 130 15.75 -0.48 1.68
N ARG A 131 16.60 0.56 1.75
CA ARG A 131 17.15 1.09 3.00
C ARG A 131 16.07 1.55 3.96
N VAL A 132 15.03 2.21 3.47
CA VAL A 132 13.88 2.64 4.28
C VAL A 132 13.12 1.44 4.84
N LEU A 133 12.88 0.43 4.01
CA LEU A 133 12.20 -0.80 4.44
C LEU A 133 13.03 -1.56 5.48
N SER A 134 14.36 -1.66 5.30
CA SER A 134 15.25 -2.29 6.28
C SER A 134 15.20 -1.56 7.62
N THR A 135 15.34 -0.24 7.61
CA THR A 135 15.25 0.58 8.84
C THR A 135 13.86 0.45 9.50
N PHE A 136 12.79 0.39 8.71
CA PHE A 136 11.44 0.16 9.25
C PHE A 136 11.33 -1.18 9.98
N ILE A 137 11.83 -2.25 9.36
CA ILE A 137 11.86 -3.59 9.95
C ILE A 137 12.67 -3.59 11.24
N GLU A 138 13.87 -3.01 11.25
CA GLU A 138 14.72 -2.91 12.42
C GLU A 138 14.04 -2.17 13.57
N ARG A 139 13.43 -1.01 13.31
CA ARG A 139 12.71 -0.24 14.34
C ARG A 139 11.51 -0.99 14.90
N VAL A 140 10.73 -1.67 14.08
CA VAL A 140 9.60 -2.48 14.52
C VAL A 140 10.09 -3.67 15.35
N SER A 141 11.17 -4.32 14.93
CA SER A 141 11.76 -5.47 15.64
C SER A 141 12.41 -5.08 16.97
N SER A 142 13.04 -3.90 17.06
CA SER A 142 13.72 -3.40 18.25
C SER A 142 12.79 -2.80 19.30
N SER A 143 11.53 -2.53 18.97
CA SER A 143 10.56 -1.90 19.85
C SER A 143 9.24 -2.68 19.95
N PRO A 144 9.27 -3.95 20.38
CA PRO A 144 8.10 -4.82 20.35
C PRO A 144 6.94 -4.36 21.26
N GLY A 145 7.22 -3.49 22.25
CA GLY A 145 6.21 -3.08 23.23
C GLY A 145 5.49 -1.77 22.96
N ARG A 146 5.89 -0.98 21.95
CA ARG A 146 5.32 0.37 21.73
C ARG A 146 4.24 0.45 20.66
N ILE A 147 4.10 -0.57 19.82
CA ILE A 147 3.20 -0.53 18.65
C ILE A 147 2.00 -1.45 18.82
N PHE A 148 2.02 -2.39 19.77
CA PHE A 148 1.04 -3.46 19.84
C PHE A 148 0.45 -3.63 21.24
N PRO A 149 -0.88 -3.68 21.39
CA PRO A 149 -1.50 -4.01 22.68
C PRO A 149 -1.17 -5.46 23.07
N ALA A 150 -0.72 -5.64 24.30
CA ALA A 150 -0.47 -6.95 24.91
C ALA A 150 -1.81 -7.65 25.21
N GLY A 151 -2.39 -8.32 24.21
CA GLY A 151 -3.55 -9.19 24.35
C GLY A 151 -3.30 -10.52 23.64
N ARG A 152 -3.86 -11.62 24.14
CA ARG A 152 -3.83 -12.90 23.41
C ARG A 152 -4.65 -12.74 22.12
N ILE A 153 -3.95 -12.49 20.99
CA ILE A 153 -4.58 -12.41 19.69
C ILE A 153 -4.86 -13.84 19.23
N THR A 154 -6.14 -14.18 19.08
CA THR A 154 -6.55 -15.47 18.51
C THR A 154 -6.85 -15.29 17.03
N PHE A 155 -6.24 -16.14 16.19
CA PHE A 155 -6.51 -16.18 14.76
C PHE A 155 -7.34 -17.41 14.44
N THR A 156 -8.28 -17.28 13.51
CA THR A 156 -8.93 -18.44 12.88
C THR A 156 -7.92 -19.17 12.01
N ASP A 157 -8.20 -20.44 11.68
CA ASP A 157 -7.28 -21.22 10.83
C ASP A 157 -7.07 -20.55 9.48
N ARG A 158 -8.12 -19.96 8.90
CA ARG A 158 -8.03 -19.20 7.66
C ARG A 158 -7.17 -17.93 7.78
N GLU A 159 -7.24 -17.25 8.91
CA GLU A 159 -6.38 -16.08 9.17
C GLU A 159 -4.92 -16.50 9.33
N LYS A 160 -4.65 -17.68 9.91
CA LYS A 160 -3.28 -18.22 10.01
C LYS A 160 -2.72 -18.57 8.63
N GLU A 161 -3.47 -19.29 7.80
CA GLU A 161 -3.07 -19.63 6.44
C GLU A 161 -2.70 -18.38 5.62
N VAL A 162 -3.55 -17.35 5.68
CA VAL A 162 -3.27 -16.08 5.00
C VAL A 162 -2.02 -15.41 5.57
N LEU A 163 -1.85 -15.42 6.91
CA LEU A 163 -0.71 -14.81 7.59
C LEU A 163 0.61 -15.51 7.25
N GLU A 164 0.64 -16.83 7.20
CA GLU A 164 1.81 -17.64 6.81
C GLU A 164 2.27 -17.29 5.39
N MET A 165 1.35 -17.26 4.43
CA MET A 165 1.67 -16.92 3.05
C MET A 165 2.10 -15.45 2.90
N LEU A 166 1.52 -14.57 3.70
CA LEU A 166 1.89 -13.16 3.74
C LEU A 166 3.32 -12.97 4.27
N VAL A 167 3.71 -13.70 5.32
CA VAL A 167 5.07 -13.72 5.87
C VAL A 167 6.05 -14.30 4.86
N ALA A 168 5.65 -15.31 4.09
CA ALA A 168 6.43 -15.85 2.97
C ALA A 168 6.54 -14.89 1.75
N GLY A 169 6.04 -13.66 1.85
CA GLY A 169 6.17 -12.62 0.82
C GLY A 169 5.17 -12.73 -0.34
N ARG A 170 4.19 -13.63 -0.28
CA ARG A 170 3.23 -13.84 -1.37
C ARG A 170 2.31 -12.63 -1.55
N SER A 171 2.04 -12.23 -2.80
CA SER A 171 1.03 -11.21 -3.13
C SER A 171 -0.39 -11.70 -2.82
N ASN A 172 -1.36 -10.79 -2.72
CA ASN A 172 -2.75 -11.17 -2.48
C ASN A 172 -3.31 -12.08 -3.58
N LYS A 173 -2.86 -11.89 -4.82
CA LYS A 173 -3.23 -12.73 -5.96
C LYS A 173 -2.71 -14.17 -5.80
N GLU A 174 -1.43 -14.32 -5.42
CA GLU A 174 -0.81 -15.63 -5.19
C GLU A 174 -1.44 -16.34 -3.99
N ILE A 175 -1.74 -15.61 -2.91
CA ILE A 175 -2.46 -16.12 -1.74
C ILE A 175 -3.86 -16.59 -2.16
N GLY A 176 -4.58 -15.78 -2.94
CA GLY A 176 -5.91 -16.14 -3.44
C GLY A 176 -5.89 -17.39 -4.29
N SER A 177 -4.94 -17.49 -5.22
CA SER A 177 -4.74 -18.66 -6.06
C SER A 177 -4.42 -19.93 -5.25
N ALA A 178 -3.52 -19.81 -4.26
CA ALA A 178 -3.11 -20.93 -3.41
C ALA A 178 -4.23 -21.43 -2.48
N LEU A 179 -5.08 -20.52 -2.02
CA LEU A 179 -6.15 -20.81 -1.08
C LEU A 179 -7.54 -21.03 -1.74
N GLY A 180 -7.62 -20.92 -3.07
CA GLY A 180 -8.88 -21.07 -3.81
C GLY A 180 -9.93 -19.99 -3.50
N ILE A 181 -9.50 -18.75 -3.22
CA ILE A 181 -10.38 -17.62 -2.92
C ILE A 181 -10.03 -16.41 -3.78
N GLU A 182 -10.98 -15.52 -3.95
CA GLU A 182 -10.75 -14.29 -4.71
C GLU A 182 -9.75 -13.36 -4.01
N GLU A 183 -8.98 -12.62 -4.81
CA GLU A 183 -8.02 -11.64 -4.32
C GLU A 183 -8.67 -10.61 -3.36
N ARG A 184 -9.91 -10.19 -3.64
CA ARG A 184 -10.66 -9.28 -2.77
C ARG A 184 -10.89 -9.87 -1.37
N THR A 185 -11.12 -11.18 -1.28
CA THR A 185 -11.29 -11.89 -0.02
C THR A 185 -9.98 -11.94 0.76
N VAL A 186 -8.85 -12.15 0.08
CA VAL A 186 -7.52 -12.05 0.71
C VAL A 186 -7.27 -10.65 1.24
N LYS A 187 -7.60 -9.60 0.47
CA LYS A 187 -7.49 -8.19 0.92
C LYS A 187 -8.29 -7.96 2.21
N ALA A 188 -9.50 -8.51 2.30
CA ALA A 188 -10.33 -8.41 3.50
C ALA A 188 -9.70 -9.13 4.70
N HIS A 189 -9.15 -10.34 4.51
CA HIS A 189 -8.43 -11.07 5.56
C HIS A 189 -7.20 -10.29 6.05
N VAL A 190 -6.37 -9.75 5.14
CA VAL A 190 -5.20 -8.96 5.49
C VAL A 190 -5.59 -7.70 6.28
N ALA A 191 -6.63 -6.99 5.84
CA ALA A 191 -7.14 -5.82 6.56
C ALA A 191 -7.64 -6.18 7.97
N LYS A 192 -8.31 -7.32 8.12
CA LYS A 192 -8.78 -7.83 9.41
C LYS A 192 -7.62 -8.23 10.32
N LEU A 193 -6.59 -8.90 9.77
CA LEU A 193 -5.35 -9.25 10.47
C LEU A 193 -4.63 -8.00 10.99
N MET A 194 -4.46 -6.97 10.13
CA MET A 194 -3.85 -5.71 10.54
C MET A 194 -4.61 -5.04 11.69
N ARG A 195 -5.94 -5.02 11.65
CA ARG A 195 -6.75 -4.49 12.74
C ARG A 195 -6.62 -5.30 14.03
N LYS A 196 -6.63 -6.64 13.95
CA LYS A 196 -6.46 -7.52 15.12
C LYS A 196 -5.10 -7.31 15.79
N VAL A 197 -4.08 -7.14 14.99
CA VAL A 197 -2.69 -6.95 15.47
C VAL A 197 -2.42 -5.50 15.85
N GLY A 198 -3.22 -4.55 15.38
CA GLY A 198 -3.04 -3.12 15.66
C GLY A 198 -1.97 -2.44 14.79
N VAL A 199 -1.70 -2.99 13.60
CA VAL A 199 -0.69 -2.47 12.68
C VAL A 199 -1.29 -1.77 11.48
N GLN A 200 -0.56 -0.79 10.91
CA GLN A 200 -1.06 0.07 9.85
C GLN A 200 -0.72 -0.42 8.44
N ASN A 201 0.22 -1.35 8.29
CA ASN A 201 0.62 -1.84 6.98
C ASN A 201 1.04 -3.30 7.00
N ARG A 202 1.14 -3.89 5.79
CA ARG A 202 1.47 -5.29 5.57
C ARG A 202 2.87 -5.68 6.09
N ILE A 203 3.85 -4.77 5.97
CA ILE A 203 5.22 -5.04 6.44
C ILE A 203 5.21 -5.16 7.96
N ALA A 204 4.58 -4.20 8.65
CA ALA A 204 4.43 -4.26 10.10
C ALA A 204 3.70 -5.53 10.54
N LEU A 205 2.69 -6.00 9.79
CA LEU A 205 2.00 -7.26 10.07
C LEU A 205 2.94 -8.47 9.92
N SER A 206 3.73 -8.52 8.83
CA SER A 206 4.70 -9.61 8.62
C SER A 206 5.77 -9.63 9.72
N VAL A 207 6.35 -8.47 10.02
CA VAL A 207 7.37 -8.36 11.08
C VAL A 207 6.79 -8.75 12.43
N HIS A 208 5.61 -8.26 12.78
CA HIS A 208 4.93 -8.64 14.02
C HIS A 208 4.72 -10.15 14.11
N ALA A 209 4.24 -10.77 13.03
CA ALA A 209 4.00 -12.21 12.99
C ALA A 209 5.28 -13.04 13.22
N ILE A 210 6.40 -12.61 12.64
CA ILE A 210 7.71 -13.25 12.82
C ILE A 210 8.22 -13.04 14.25
N THR A 211 8.24 -11.78 14.71
CA THR A 211 8.81 -11.39 16.01
C THR A 211 8.08 -12.05 17.21
N HIS A 212 6.77 -12.24 17.07
CA HIS A 212 5.93 -12.85 18.12
C HIS A 212 5.64 -14.34 17.87
N SER A 213 6.34 -14.97 16.93
CA SER A 213 6.19 -16.38 16.58
C SER A 213 4.73 -16.81 16.35
N LEU A 214 3.94 -15.90 15.73
CA LEU A 214 2.53 -16.16 15.44
C LEU A 214 2.35 -17.17 14.29
N VAL A 215 3.40 -17.35 13.50
CA VAL A 215 3.51 -18.33 12.40
C VAL A 215 4.93 -18.85 12.36
N THR A 216 5.09 -20.12 12.05
CA THR A 216 6.40 -20.74 11.83
C THR A 216 6.85 -20.39 10.41
N ALA A 217 7.94 -19.62 10.29
CA ALA A 217 8.59 -19.45 8.99
C ALA A 217 9.14 -20.82 8.56
N LYS A 218 8.56 -21.40 7.50
CA LYS A 218 9.11 -22.57 6.83
C LYS A 218 10.12 -22.15 5.80
#